data_33cb3466b1dcb9eaa84ab9f73ea763e7
#
_entry.id   33cb3466b1dcb9eaa84ab9f73ea763e7
#
_cell.length_a   1.000
_cell.length_b   1.000
_cell.length_c   1.000
_cell.angle_alpha   90.00
_cell.angle_beta   90.00
_cell.angle_gamma   90.00
#
_symmetry.space_group_name_H-M   'P 1'
#
loop_
_entity.id
_entity.type
_entity.pdbx_description
1 polymer ?
#
loop_
_entity_poly.entity_id
_entity_poly.type
_entity_poly.pdbx_seq_one_letter_code
_entity_poly.pdbx_strand_id
1 'polypeptide(L)'
;MSSNDPHARAQLAQRAWQHFRAGTTDLASGTLEVPLAAYTDADRYAHEVSRVFLQRPLPWALGLELPRPGDYLAREYLGRPVLLTRQPDGSVQAFLNVCRHRGAVLFHSGG
;
A
#
# COMPACT_ATOMS: atom_id res chain seq x y z
N MET A 1 -16.25 13.81 -2.45
CA MET A 1 -17.25 12.79 -2.86
C MET A 1 -17.06 11.59 -1.94
N SER A 2 -18.11 11.17 -1.23
CA SER A 2 -18.03 10.02 -0.30
C SER A 2 -17.85 8.73 -1.12
N SER A 3 -16.82 7.94 -0.80
CA SER A 3 -16.51 6.67 -1.47
C SER A 3 -17.58 5.57 -1.29
N ASN A 4 -18.68 5.87 -0.62
CA ASN A 4 -19.70 4.91 -0.21
C ASN A 4 -21.09 5.16 -0.83
N ASP A 5 -21.17 5.95 -1.93
CA ASP A 5 -22.43 6.17 -2.63
C ASP A 5 -22.82 4.90 -3.45
N PRO A 6 -23.92 4.21 -3.13
CA PRO A 6 -24.36 3.03 -3.86
C PRO A 6 -24.68 3.30 -5.34
N HIS A 7 -25.15 4.50 -5.65
CA HIS A 7 -25.50 4.88 -7.01
C HIS A 7 -24.24 5.03 -7.87
N ALA A 8 -23.20 5.69 -7.35
CA ALA A 8 -21.91 5.80 -8.03
C ALA A 8 -21.25 4.44 -8.27
N ARG A 9 -21.37 3.52 -7.31
CA ARG A 9 -20.89 2.13 -7.46
C ARG A 9 -21.64 1.37 -8.55
N ALA A 10 -22.95 1.49 -8.60
CA ALA A 10 -23.76 0.84 -9.63
C ALA A 10 -23.41 1.36 -11.03
N GLN A 11 -23.25 2.66 -11.19
CA GLN A 11 -22.80 3.27 -12.46
C GLN A 11 -21.41 2.78 -12.88
N LEU A 12 -20.47 2.72 -11.94
CA LEU A 12 -19.11 2.22 -12.22
C LEU A 12 -19.15 0.73 -12.65
N ALA A 13 -19.91 -0.10 -11.96
CA ALA A 13 -20.07 -1.51 -12.29
C ALA A 13 -20.72 -1.71 -13.68
N GLN A 14 -21.75 -0.92 -14.00
CA GLN A 14 -22.40 -0.95 -15.31
C GLN A 14 -21.43 -0.54 -16.44
N ARG A 15 -20.62 0.51 -16.22
CA ARG A 15 -19.61 0.95 -17.18
C ARG A 15 -18.51 -0.10 -17.39
N ALA A 16 -18.01 -0.69 -16.32
CA ALA A 16 -17.06 -1.79 -16.40
C ALA A 16 -17.61 -3.00 -17.18
N TRP A 17 -18.87 -3.36 -16.94
CA TRP A 17 -19.55 -4.43 -17.66
C TRP A 17 -19.73 -4.13 -19.15
N GLN A 18 -20.06 -2.90 -19.51
CA GLN A 18 -20.17 -2.46 -20.91
C GLN A 18 -18.82 -2.59 -21.63
N HIS A 19 -17.72 -2.14 -21.00
CA HIS A 19 -16.37 -2.29 -21.54
C HIS A 19 -15.98 -3.75 -21.73
N PHE A 20 -16.26 -4.58 -20.72
CA PHE A 20 -16.00 -6.02 -20.79
C PHE A 20 -16.72 -6.67 -21.99
N ARG A 21 -18.00 -6.39 -22.18
CA ARG A 21 -18.79 -6.95 -23.30
C ARG A 21 -18.32 -6.43 -24.66
N ALA A 22 -17.88 -5.20 -24.75
CA ALA A 22 -17.42 -4.57 -25.98
C ALA A 22 -15.95 -4.86 -26.31
N GLY A 23 -15.19 -5.51 -25.41
CA GLY A 23 -13.74 -5.70 -25.55
C GLY A 23 -12.97 -4.37 -25.57
N THR A 24 -13.50 -3.35 -24.87
CA THR A 24 -12.91 -2.00 -24.80
C THR A 24 -12.52 -1.64 -23.38
N THR A 25 -11.85 -0.52 -23.19
CA THR A 25 -11.50 0.04 -21.88
C THR A 25 -11.70 1.57 -21.90
N ASP A 26 -11.73 2.17 -20.72
CA ASP A 26 -11.69 3.62 -20.62
C ASP A 26 -10.35 4.15 -21.13
N LEU A 27 -10.40 4.99 -22.11
CA LEU A 27 -9.24 5.69 -22.65
C LEU A 27 -9.35 7.18 -22.34
N ALA A 28 -8.23 7.79 -22.02
CA ALA A 28 -8.13 9.25 -21.94
C ALA A 28 -8.30 9.85 -23.35
N SER A 29 -8.70 11.12 -23.41
CA SER A 29 -8.90 11.84 -24.68
C SER A 29 -7.60 12.07 -25.47
N GLY A 30 -6.44 11.77 -24.88
CA GLY A 30 -5.14 11.92 -25.51
C GLY A 30 -4.02 11.29 -24.68
N THR A 31 -2.82 11.28 -25.21
CA THR A 31 -1.61 10.83 -24.54
C THR A 31 -1.16 11.87 -23.52
N LEU A 32 -0.85 11.43 -22.30
CA LEU A 32 -0.19 12.26 -21.29
C LEU A 32 1.34 12.09 -21.45
N GLU A 33 2.03 13.18 -21.73
CA GLU A 33 3.48 13.21 -21.71
C GLU A 33 3.96 13.54 -20.29
N VAL A 34 4.76 12.65 -19.71
CA VAL A 34 5.37 12.87 -18.40
C VAL A 34 6.86 13.10 -18.61
N PRO A 35 7.41 14.27 -18.18
CA PRO A 35 8.84 14.54 -18.29
C PRO A 35 9.66 13.45 -17.59
N LEU A 36 10.79 13.04 -18.20
CA LEU A 36 11.67 12.01 -17.64
C LEU A 36 12.16 12.39 -16.22
N ALA A 37 12.37 13.67 -15.94
CA ALA A 37 12.70 14.19 -14.62
C ALA A 37 11.69 13.76 -13.53
N ALA A 38 10.43 13.50 -13.87
CA ALA A 38 9.45 12.99 -12.90
C ALA A 38 9.87 11.64 -12.27
N TYR A 39 10.75 10.89 -12.94
CA TYR A 39 11.23 9.58 -12.50
C TYR A 39 12.69 9.57 -12.02
N THR A 40 13.48 10.59 -12.40
CA THR A 40 14.93 10.60 -12.17
C THR A 40 15.42 11.74 -11.27
N ASP A 41 14.55 12.67 -10.90
CA ASP A 41 14.88 13.79 -10.03
C ASP A 41 14.99 13.33 -8.57
N ALA A 42 16.21 13.42 -8.01
CA ALA A 42 16.49 12.99 -6.64
C ALA A 42 15.81 13.86 -5.57
N ASP A 43 15.68 15.17 -5.82
CA ASP A 43 15.03 16.10 -4.89
C ASP A 43 13.52 15.84 -4.85
N ARG A 44 12.91 15.57 -6.00
CA ARG A 44 11.54 15.14 -6.09
C ARG A 44 11.31 13.84 -5.31
N TYR A 45 12.16 12.84 -5.52
CA TYR A 45 12.07 11.57 -4.78
C TYR A 45 12.17 11.77 -3.27
N ALA A 46 13.12 12.60 -2.80
CA ALA A 46 13.25 12.92 -1.38
C ALA A 46 11.99 13.59 -0.83
N HIS A 47 11.36 14.49 -1.57
CA HIS A 47 10.09 15.10 -1.22
C HIS A 47 8.93 14.07 -1.17
N GLU A 48 8.83 13.19 -2.16
CA GLU A 48 7.84 12.12 -2.19
C GLU A 48 7.99 11.19 -0.98
N VAL A 49 9.20 10.76 -0.66
CA VAL A 49 9.47 9.96 0.54
C VAL A 49 9.01 10.68 1.80
N SER A 50 9.43 11.94 1.99
CA SER A 50 9.17 12.68 3.23
C SER A 50 7.71 13.12 3.38
N ARG A 51 7.01 13.45 2.30
CA ARG A 51 5.68 14.07 2.33
C ARG A 51 4.55 13.11 1.97
N VAL A 52 4.83 12.08 1.18
CA VAL A 52 3.83 11.09 0.78
C VAL A 52 4.04 9.78 1.53
N PHE A 53 5.15 9.10 1.26
CA PHE A 53 5.34 7.74 1.76
C PHE A 53 5.48 7.64 3.29
N LEU A 54 6.00 8.65 3.96
CA LEU A 54 6.15 8.66 5.42
C LEU A 54 5.00 9.35 6.17
N GLN A 55 4.08 10.01 5.46
CA GLN A 55 2.98 10.77 6.08
C GLN A 55 1.59 10.29 5.69
N ARG A 56 1.46 9.35 4.77
CA ARG A 56 0.17 8.83 4.31
C ARG A 56 0.04 7.34 4.64
N PRO A 57 -1.18 6.85 4.87
CA PRO A 57 -1.42 5.42 4.98
C PRO A 57 -0.99 4.70 3.70
N LEU A 58 -0.24 3.63 3.86
CA LEU A 58 0.25 2.81 2.76
C LEU A 58 -0.11 1.35 2.99
N PRO A 59 -0.44 0.58 1.94
CA PRO A 59 -0.65 -0.86 2.05
C PRO A 59 0.71 -1.56 2.21
N TRP A 60 0.97 -2.16 3.38
CA TRP A 60 2.25 -2.81 3.69
C TRP A 60 2.21 -4.33 3.55
N ALA A 61 1.04 -4.92 3.71
CA ALA A 61 0.81 -6.35 3.59
C ALA A 61 -0.65 -6.64 3.26
N LEU A 62 -0.89 -7.80 2.69
CA LEU A 62 -2.23 -8.34 2.54
C LEU A 62 -2.63 -9.09 3.82
N GLY A 63 -3.90 -9.02 4.20
CA GLY A 63 -4.40 -9.78 5.36
C GLY A 63 -4.18 -11.28 5.27
N LEU A 64 -4.08 -11.82 4.04
CA LEU A 64 -3.79 -13.22 3.76
C LEU A 64 -2.35 -13.65 4.09
N GLU A 65 -1.43 -12.72 4.26
CA GLU A 65 -0.04 -13.01 4.65
C GLU A 65 0.10 -13.26 6.16
N LEU A 66 -0.96 -12.94 6.92
CA LEU A 66 -1.03 -13.12 8.37
C LEU A 66 -2.39 -13.78 8.71
N PRO A 67 -2.65 -15.03 8.25
CA PRO A 67 -3.97 -15.63 8.34
C PRO A 67 -4.43 -15.98 9.75
N ARG A 68 -3.52 -16.21 10.70
CA ARG A 68 -3.84 -16.72 12.05
C ARG A 68 -3.29 -15.80 13.15
N PRO A 69 -3.96 -15.73 14.30
CA PRO A 69 -3.40 -15.10 15.49
C PRO A 69 -2.01 -15.68 15.83
N GLY A 70 -1.06 -14.80 16.08
CA GLY A 70 0.34 -15.14 16.33
C GLY A 70 1.24 -15.09 15.09
N ASP A 71 0.68 -15.10 13.89
CA ASP A 71 1.46 -14.91 12.67
C ASP A 71 2.15 -13.54 12.67
N TYR A 72 3.35 -13.47 12.15
CA TYR A 72 4.10 -12.24 12.04
C TYR A 72 4.79 -12.12 10.68
N LEU A 73 5.09 -10.90 10.28
CA LEU A 73 5.77 -10.56 9.04
C LEU A 73 6.77 -9.45 9.29
N ALA A 74 8.05 -9.73 9.08
CA ALA A 74 9.12 -8.75 9.18
C ALA A 74 9.52 -8.27 7.78
N ARG A 75 9.48 -6.95 7.57
CA ARG A 75 9.85 -6.29 6.30
C ARG A 75 10.59 -5.01 6.57
N GLU A 76 11.42 -4.63 5.63
CA GLU A 76 11.99 -3.30 5.57
C GLU A 76 11.18 -2.40 4.64
N TYR A 77 10.89 -1.19 5.08
CA TYR A 77 10.20 -0.19 4.29
C TYR A 77 10.90 1.16 4.41
N LEU A 78 11.43 1.66 3.29
CA LEU A 78 12.18 2.92 3.22
C LEU A 78 13.29 3.00 4.30
N GLY A 79 14.08 1.94 4.44
CA GLY A 79 15.16 1.84 5.43
C GLY A 79 14.68 1.63 6.88
N ARG A 80 13.38 1.40 7.10
CA ARG A 80 12.80 1.15 8.43
C ARG A 80 12.40 -0.31 8.57
N PRO A 81 12.98 -1.06 9.51
CA PRO A 81 12.56 -2.42 9.79
C PRO A 81 11.21 -2.41 10.52
N VAL A 82 10.22 -3.08 9.97
CA VAL A 82 8.85 -3.14 10.48
C VAL A 82 8.46 -4.58 10.74
N LEU A 83 7.78 -4.80 11.86
CA LEU A 83 7.17 -6.06 12.26
C LEU A 83 5.65 -5.87 12.28
N LEU A 84 4.94 -6.65 11.48
CA LEU A 84 3.49 -6.78 11.53
C LEU A 84 3.13 -8.05 12.29
N THR A 85 2.13 -7.99 13.15
CA THR A 85 1.67 -9.16 13.91
C THR A 85 0.16 -9.26 13.90
N ARG A 86 -0.37 -10.49 13.73
CA ARG A 86 -1.80 -10.79 13.90
C ARG A 86 -2.10 -11.01 15.38
N GLN A 87 -2.96 -10.19 15.94
CA GLN A 87 -3.36 -10.28 17.34
C GLN A 87 -4.43 -11.37 17.57
N PRO A 88 -4.63 -11.81 18.83
CA PRO A 88 -5.66 -12.79 19.18
C PRO A 88 -7.09 -12.36 18.80
N ASP A 89 -7.37 -11.06 18.80
CA ASP A 89 -8.67 -10.48 18.40
C ASP A 89 -8.84 -10.36 16.88
N GLY A 90 -7.83 -10.81 16.08
CA GLY A 90 -7.83 -10.74 14.64
C GLY A 90 -7.37 -9.38 14.07
N SER A 91 -7.06 -8.39 14.90
CA SER A 91 -6.46 -7.14 14.43
C SER A 91 -5.00 -7.34 14.00
N VAL A 92 -4.46 -6.41 13.22
CA VAL A 92 -3.04 -6.38 12.85
C VAL A 92 -2.39 -5.17 13.50
N GLN A 93 -1.28 -5.38 14.18
CA GLN A 93 -0.47 -4.30 14.74
C GLN A 93 0.88 -4.21 14.02
N ALA A 94 1.40 -3.01 13.93
CA ALA A 94 2.71 -2.71 13.34
C ALA A 94 3.64 -2.13 14.41
N PHE A 95 4.87 -2.62 14.43
CA PHE A 95 5.92 -2.19 15.33
C PHE A 95 7.20 -1.88 14.56
N LEU A 96 8.06 -1.04 15.12
CA LEU A 96 9.45 -1.01 14.67
C LEU A 96 10.12 -2.33 15.09
N ASN A 97 10.69 -3.03 14.12
CA ASN A 97 11.34 -4.32 14.33
C ASN A 97 12.76 -4.15 14.90
N VAL A 98 12.86 -3.47 16.03
CA VAL A 98 14.13 -3.16 16.71
C VAL A 98 14.03 -3.39 18.20
N CYS A 99 15.07 -3.95 18.78
CA CYS A 99 15.20 -4.10 20.21
C CYS A 99 15.38 -2.71 20.88
N ARG A 100 14.54 -2.39 21.86
CA ARG A 100 14.64 -1.12 22.62
C ARG A 100 15.93 -0.98 23.42
N HIS A 101 16.61 -2.09 23.69
CA HIS A 101 17.83 -2.10 24.49
C HIS A 101 19.08 -1.76 23.68
N ARG A 102 19.27 -2.39 22.50
CA ARG A 102 20.49 -2.26 21.67
C ARG A 102 20.23 -2.00 20.19
N GLY A 103 19.00 -1.76 19.78
CA GLY A 103 18.65 -1.47 18.39
C GLY A 103 18.81 -2.65 17.41
N ALA A 104 19.05 -3.86 17.92
CA ALA A 104 19.14 -5.05 17.05
C ALA A 104 17.78 -5.37 16.44
N VAL A 105 17.79 -5.82 15.20
CA VAL A 105 16.59 -6.37 14.52
C VAL A 105 16.16 -7.64 15.25
N LEU A 106 14.86 -7.76 15.58
CA LEU A 106 14.33 -8.88 16.35
C LEU A 106 13.97 -10.08 15.48
N PHE A 107 13.39 -9.82 14.30
CA PHE A 107 12.92 -10.85 13.37
C PHE A 107 13.41 -10.55 11.95
N HIS A 108 13.85 -11.60 11.22
CA HIS A 108 14.41 -11.45 9.87
C HIS A 108 13.47 -11.96 8.76
N SER A 109 12.40 -12.66 9.11
CA SER A 109 11.43 -13.25 8.17
C SER A 109 10.03 -13.28 8.80
N GLY A 110 9.05 -13.85 8.09
CA GLY A 110 7.72 -14.13 8.61
C GLY A 110 7.62 -15.52 9.25
N GLY A 111 6.60 -15.67 10.08
CA GLY A 111 6.24 -16.93 10.71
C GLY A 111 4.81 -16.91 11.26
#